data_ddaabed544cb3dd11ba318a9a6b05e04
#
_entry.id   ddaabed544cb3dd11ba318a9a6b05e04
#
_cell.length_a   1.000
_cell.length_b   1.000
_cell.length_c   1.000
_cell.angle_alpha   90.00
_cell.angle_beta   90.00
_cell.angle_gamma   90.00
#
_symmetry.space_group_name_H-M   'P 1'
#
loop_
_entity.id
_entity.type
_entity.pdbx_description
1 polymer ?
#
loop_
_entity_poly.entity_id
_entity_poly.type
_entity_poly.pdbx_seq_one_letter_code
_entity_poly.pdbx_strand_id
1 'polypeptide(L)'
;MEFPKFRLVDWKDENEMVVSPAVSLLIQHPTLGNILYDTGNSEHFAALYSEEMLHNYPVTECITIEEALAEKGLKPEDIDLLILSHLHFDHAGGLSHFVGTKAIQNVMVSEADLKEAYFSVMTGNPGAYIRTLFDVEGIQFNPIHETTKLADDLTLFIQKSHTPGVIGLILHTENHGNIIATSDTVYTAQSYRDQLPPGGTINKTTDEFFENIQRIQALEKEYDATLLFGHDIDQITDWAKKSPID
;
A
#
# COMPACT_ATOMS: atom_id res chain seq x y z
N MET A 1 4.38 3.95 12.25
CA MET A 1 5.86 3.96 12.43
C MET A 1 6.32 5.40 12.63
N GLU A 2 7.40 5.62 13.38
CA GLU A 2 8.00 6.96 13.58
C GLU A 2 9.50 6.88 13.34
N PHE A 3 10.01 7.63 12.37
CA PHE A 3 11.43 7.57 11.95
C PHE A 3 11.86 8.87 11.29
N PRO A 4 13.19 9.09 11.06
CA PRO A 4 13.68 10.28 10.38
C PRO A 4 13.06 10.47 8.99
N LYS A 5 12.55 11.66 8.72
CA LYS A 5 11.83 12.03 7.49
C LYS A 5 12.62 11.77 6.21
N PHE A 6 13.96 11.88 6.25
CA PHE A 6 14.81 11.62 5.09
C PHE A 6 14.69 10.19 4.55
N ARG A 7 14.15 9.24 5.33
CA ARG A 7 13.89 7.87 4.86
C ARG A 7 12.66 7.78 3.96
N LEU A 8 11.69 8.66 4.23
CA LEU A 8 10.44 8.70 3.46
C LEU A 8 10.59 9.54 2.19
N VAL A 9 11.28 10.66 2.29
CA VAL A 9 11.56 11.59 1.19
C VAL A 9 13.00 12.07 1.25
N ASP A 10 13.60 12.43 0.11
CA ASP A 10 14.94 13.04 0.09
C ASP A 10 14.90 14.42 0.77
N TRP A 11 15.23 14.45 2.06
CA TRP A 11 15.09 15.59 2.95
C TRP A 11 16.41 15.99 3.59
N LYS A 12 16.63 17.29 3.71
CA LYS A 12 17.94 17.85 4.13
C LYS A 12 18.20 17.76 5.63
N ASP A 13 17.13 17.79 6.45
CA ASP A 13 17.27 17.69 7.91
C ASP A 13 17.10 16.22 8.33
N GLU A 14 18.21 15.57 8.60
CA GLU A 14 18.26 14.17 9.06
C GLU A 14 17.65 13.95 10.45
N ASN A 15 17.42 15.02 11.23
CA ASN A 15 16.85 14.95 12.57
C ASN A 15 15.33 15.18 12.60
N GLU A 16 14.73 15.64 11.49
CA GLU A 16 13.29 15.80 11.45
C GLU A 16 12.60 14.43 11.46
N MET A 17 11.80 14.18 12.49
CA MET A 17 11.03 12.94 12.64
C MET A 17 9.67 13.06 11.97
N VAL A 18 9.16 11.96 11.43
CA VAL A 18 7.84 11.87 10.83
C VAL A 18 7.13 10.62 11.32
N VAL A 19 5.81 10.74 11.49
CA VAL A 19 4.93 9.59 11.65
C VAL A 19 4.48 9.13 10.27
N SER A 20 4.76 7.87 9.96
CA SER A 20 4.39 7.22 8.70
C SER A 20 3.33 6.14 8.98
N PRO A 21 2.08 6.33 8.56
CA PRO A 21 1.05 5.31 8.69
C PRO A 21 1.30 4.18 7.68
N ALA A 22 0.90 2.96 8.02
CA ALA A 22 0.61 1.91 7.06
C ALA A 22 -0.90 1.93 6.82
N VAL A 23 -1.33 2.13 5.58
CA VAL A 23 -2.71 2.44 5.24
C VAL A 23 -3.38 1.26 4.56
N SER A 24 -4.61 0.95 4.99
CA SER A 24 -5.50 0.03 4.28
C SER A 24 -6.76 0.78 3.86
N LEU A 25 -7.28 0.48 2.66
CA LEU A 25 -8.52 1.07 2.17
C LEU A 25 -9.60 -0.01 2.06
N LEU A 26 -10.71 0.18 2.78
CA LEU A 26 -11.91 -0.62 2.59
C LEU A 26 -12.79 0.04 1.52
N ILE A 27 -13.06 -0.70 0.44
CA ILE A 27 -13.94 -0.29 -0.66
C ILE A 27 -15.18 -1.20 -0.63
N GLN A 28 -16.33 -0.62 -0.30
CA GLN A 28 -17.61 -1.33 -0.35
C GLN A 28 -18.24 -1.11 -1.73
N HIS A 29 -18.00 -2.06 -2.64
CA HIS A 29 -18.42 -1.94 -4.04
C HIS A 29 -19.75 -2.66 -4.30
N PRO A 30 -20.69 -2.05 -5.02
CA PRO A 30 -22.05 -2.59 -5.15
C PRO A 30 -22.13 -3.95 -5.86
N THR A 31 -21.18 -4.28 -6.71
CA THR A 31 -21.17 -5.54 -7.48
C THR A 31 -19.98 -6.45 -7.17
N LEU A 32 -18.88 -5.94 -6.66
CA LEU A 32 -17.67 -6.71 -6.32
C LEU A 32 -17.61 -7.07 -4.83
N GLY A 33 -18.51 -6.51 -4.02
CA GLY A 33 -18.54 -6.73 -2.57
C GLY A 33 -17.53 -5.90 -1.81
N ASN A 34 -17.06 -6.39 -0.67
CA ASN A 34 -16.08 -5.71 0.16
C ASN A 34 -14.67 -6.02 -0.34
N ILE A 35 -13.99 -4.99 -0.82
CA ILE A 35 -12.61 -5.07 -1.31
C ILE A 35 -11.71 -4.41 -0.27
N LEU A 36 -10.64 -5.08 0.10
CA LEU A 36 -9.61 -4.49 0.95
C LEU A 36 -8.33 -4.30 0.16
N TYR A 37 -7.86 -3.07 0.10
CA TYR A 37 -6.59 -2.70 -0.51
C TYR A 37 -5.55 -2.50 0.59
N ASP A 38 -4.52 -3.34 0.60
CA ASP A 38 -3.50 -3.53 1.61
C ASP A 38 -4.03 -3.97 2.99
N THR A 39 -3.15 -4.54 3.82
CA THR A 39 -3.52 -5.13 5.11
C THR A 39 -2.72 -4.57 6.29
N GLY A 40 -1.86 -3.58 6.05
CA GLY A 40 -1.07 -2.94 7.11
C GLY A 40 0.08 -3.80 7.66
N ASN A 41 0.58 -3.40 8.82
CA ASN A 41 1.61 -4.12 9.55
C ASN A 41 1.07 -5.37 10.27
N SER A 42 1.95 -6.33 10.53
CA SER A 42 1.64 -7.45 11.43
C SER A 42 1.73 -7.00 12.89
N GLU A 43 0.79 -7.42 13.75
CA GLU A 43 0.89 -7.27 15.21
C GLU A 43 2.07 -8.05 15.79
N HIS A 44 2.57 -9.04 15.07
CA HIS A 44 3.74 -9.83 15.45
C HIS A 44 5.06 -9.24 14.95
N PHE A 45 5.08 -7.95 14.57
CA PHE A 45 6.24 -7.25 14.02
C PHE A 45 7.51 -7.44 14.85
N ALA A 46 7.40 -7.42 16.19
CA ALA A 46 8.55 -7.58 17.07
C ALA A 46 9.26 -8.94 16.95
N ALA A 47 8.54 -9.98 16.50
CA ALA A 47 9.09 -11.33 16.31
C ALA A 47 9.48 -11.61 14.86
N LEU A 48 8.86 -10.92 13.90
CA LEU A 48 8.99 -11.21 12.47
C LEU A 48 9.95 -10.28 11.75
N TYR A 49 10.07 -9.03 12.20
CA TYR A 49 10.94 -8.03 11.55
C TYR A 49 12.37 -8.17 12.07
N SER A 50 13.35 -7.96 11.19
CA SER A 50 14.75 -7.98 11.59
C SER A 50 15.07 -6.81 12.54
N GLU A 51 16.16 -6.95 13.32
CA GLU A 51 16.65 -5.87 14.20
C GLU A 51 16.92 -4.59 13.39
N GLU A 52 17.44 -4.72 12.18
CA GLU A 52 17.68 -3.59 11.28
C GLU A 52 16.36 -2.92 10.86
N MET A 53 15.32 -3.68 10.51
CA MET A 53 14.01 -3.14 10.18
C MET A 53 13.38 -2.42 11.38
N LEU A 54 13.41 -3.03 12.56
CA LEU A 54 12.88 -2.42 13.79
C LEU A 54 13.63 -1.16 14.20
N HIS A 55 14.95 -1.11 13.93
CA HIS A 55 15.75 0.08 14.16
C HIS A 55 15.42 1.20 13.16
N ASN A 56 15.26 0.85 11.89
CA ASN A 56 15.07 1.81 10.82
C ASN A 56 13.61 2.28 10.69
N TYR A 57 12.66 1.40 10.99
CA TYR A 57 11.22 1.63 10.84
C TYR A 57 10.48 1.11 12.08
N PRO A 58 10.70 1.75 13.26
CA PRO A 58 10.09 1.31 14.50
C PRO A 58 8.57 1.42 14.44
N VAL A 59 7.88 0.31 14.68
CA VAL A 59 6.42 0.29 14.82
C VAL A 59 6.07 0.76 16.22
N THR A 60 5.49 1.94 16.32
CA THR A 60 5.14 2.59 17.61
C THR A 60 3.71 2.27 18.03
N GLU A 61 2.85 2.01 17.06
CA GLU A 61 1.45 1.64 17.26
C GLU A 61 1.04 0.68 16.12
N CYS A 62 0.27 -0.33 16.43
CA CYS A 62 -0.28 -1.27 15.45
C CYS A 62 -1.72 -1.57 15.81
N ILE A 63 -2.63 -1.09 14.97
CA ILE A 63 -4.04 -1.52 14.96
C ILE A 63 -4.10 -2.64 13.92
N THR A 64 -4.56 -3.81 14.33
CA THR A 64 -4.68 -4.94 13.39
C THR A 64 -5.75 -4.67 12.35
N ILE A 65 -5.62 -5.31 11.19
CA ILE A 65 -6.67 -5.19 10.17
C ILE A 65 -8.02 -5.73 10.65
N GLU A 66 -8.00 -6.73 11.52
CA GLU A 66 -9.22 -7.27 12.15
C GLU A 66 -9.89 -6.24 13.05
N GLU A 67 -9.12 -5.53 13.90
CA GLU A 67 -9.63 -4.43 14.73
C GLU A 67 -10.19 -3.30 13.88
N ALA A 68 -9.48 -2.90 12.82
CA ALA A 68 -9.94 -1.85 11.91
C ALA A 68 -11.23 -2.24 11.17
N LEU A 69 -11.37 -3.48 10.74
CA LEU A 69 -12.62 -3.98 10.15
C LEU A 69 -13.76 -4.01 11.18
N ALA A 70 -13.46 -4.42 12.42
CA ALA A 70 -14.47 -4.47 13.49
C ALA A 70 -15.06 -3.09 13.81
N GLU A 71 -14.28 -2.01 13.71
CA GLU A 71 -14.79 -0.62 13.82
C GLU A 71 -15.82 -0.27 12.75
N LYS A 72 -15.79 -0.96 11.60
CA LYS A 72 -16.77 -0.82 10.52
C LYS A 72 -17.88 -1.87 10.57
N GLY A 73 -17.92 -2.69 11.63
CA GLY A 73 -18.90 -3.78 11.79
C GLY A 73 -18.64 -4.97 10.87
N LEU A 74 -17.43 -5.12 10.37
CA LEU A 74 -16.98 -6.20 9.48
C LEU A 74 -15.93 -7.07 10.19
N LYS A 75 -15.68 -8.22 9.59
CA LYS A 75 -14.64 -9.16 9.98
C LYS A 75 -13.95 -9.71 8.72
N PRO A 76 -12.79 -10.37 8.83
CA PRO A 76 -12.04 -10.86 7.67
C PRO A 76 -12.86 -11.72 6.69
N GLU A 77 -13.82 -12.52 7.21
CA GLU A 77 -14.70 -13.36 6.38
C GLU A 77 -15.67 -12.57 5.51
N ASP A 78 -15.93 -11.30 5.83
CA ASP A 78 -16.82 -10.43 5.08
C ASP A 78 -16.12 -9.79 3.86
N ILE A 79 -14.80 -9.94 3.77
CA ILE A 79 -14.02 -9.44 2.61
C ILE A 79 -14.12 -10.44 1.44
N ASP A 80 -14.36 -9.89 0.25
CA ASP A 80 -14.54 -10.66 -0.99
C ASP A 80 -13.26 -10.72 -1.83
N LEU A 81 -12.48 -9.65 -1.80
CA LEU A 81 -11.28 -9.48 -2.61
C LEU A 81 -10.20 -8.75 -1.82
N LEU A 82 -8.99 -9.27 -1.86
CA LEU A 82 -7.78 -8.58 -1.40
C LEU A 82 -7.01 -8.04 -2.60
N ILE A 83 -6.60 -6.79 -2.54
CA ILE A 83 -5.68 -6.17 -3.49
C ILE A 83 -4.47 -5.72 -2.71
N LEU A 84 -3.31 -6.28 -3.01
CA LEU A 84 -2.07 -5.81 -2.42
C LEU A 84 -1.38 -4.89 -3.40
N SER A 85 -1.12 -3.66 -2.95
CA SER A 85 -0.37 -2.70 -3.76
C SER A 85 0.99 -3.29 -4.11
N HIS A 86 1.64 -3.89 -3.13
CA HIS A 86 2.87 -4.67 -3.23
C HIS A 86 3.06 -5.53 -1.95
N LEU A 87 4.12 -6.33 -1.88
CA LEU A 87 4.29 -7.36 -0.83
C LEU A 87 5.26 -6.97 0.28
N HIS A 88 5.56 -5.67 0.48
CA HIS A 88 6.34 -5.24 1.63
C HIS A 88 5.59 -5.47 2.95
N PHE A 89 6.35 -5.50 4.04
CA PHE A 89 5.88 -5.90 5.37
C PHE A 89 4.73 -5.06 5.90
N ASP A 90 4.65 -3.81 5.55
CA ASP A 90 3.63 -2.85 6.01
C ASP A 90 2.40 -2.74 5.10
N HIS A 91 2.36 -3.54 4.02
CA HIS A 91 1.21 -3.72 3.13
C HIS A 91 0.61 -5.13 3.20
N ALA A 92 1.46 -6.15 3.34
CA ALA A 92 1.05 -7.55 3.41
C ALA A 92 1.00 -8.11 4.86
N GLY A 93 1.31 -7.28 5.87
CA GLY A 93 1.53 -7.75 7.24
C GLY A 93 0.32 -8.37 7.92
N GLY A 94 -0.89 -7.97 7.56
CA GLY A 94 -2.14 -8.47 8.12
C GLY A 94 -2.76 -9.66 7.36
N LEU A 95 -2.11 -10.23 6.34
CA LEU A 95 -2.67 -11.34 5.54
C LEU A 95 -3.01 -12.58 6.37
N SER A 96 -2.31 -12.82 7.47
CA SER A 96 -2.59 -13.95 8.39
C SER A 96 -4.02 -13.95 8.93
N HIS A 97 -4.65 -12.78 9.09
CA HIS A 97 -6.04 -12.64 9.54
C HIS A 97 -7.07 -13.20 8.53
N PHE A 98 -6.66 -13.40 7.28
CA PHE A 98 -7.54 -13.89 6.21
C PHE A 98 -7.37 -15.39 5.94
N VAL A 99 -6.48 -16.09 6.65
CA VAL A 99 -6.32 -17.55 6.51
C VAL A 99 -7.66 -18.26 6.80
N GLY A 100 -8.05 -19.14 5.87
CA GLY A 100 -9.34 -19.86 5.95
C GLY A 100 -10.55 -19.08 5.43
N THR A 101 -10.39 -17.80 5.05
CA THR A 101 -11.47 -17.01 4.43
C THR A 101 -11.51 -17.18 2.91
N LYS A 102 -12.61 -16.74 2.27
CA LYS A 102 -12.70 -16.66 0.79
C LYS A 102 -11.72 -15.65 0.20
N ALA A 103 -11.42 -14.58 0.94
CA ALA A 103 -10.57 -13.49 0.47
C ALA A 103 -9.12 -13.95 0.23
N ILE A 104 -8.57 -14.86 1.09
CA ILE A 104 -7.20 -15.35 0.89
C ILE A 104 -7.02 -16.19 -0.37
N GLN A 105 -8.12 -16.69 -0.95
CA GLN A 105 -8.13 -17.40 -2.22
C GLN A 105 -8.37 -16.47 -3.42
N ASN A 106 -8.41 -15.15 -3.17
CA ASN A 106 -8.66 -14.13 -4.18
C ASN A 106 -7.82 -12.88 -3.91
N VAL A 107 -6.50 -13.03 -4.02
CA VAL A 107 -5.53 -11.96 -3.72
C VAL A 107 -4.93 -11.44 -5.02
N MET A 108 -5.24 -10.20 -5.38
CA MET A 108 -4.63 -9.53 -6.53
C MET A 108 -3.32 -8.87 -6.14
N VAL A 109 -2.32 -9.03 -6.97
CA VAL A 109 -1.00 -8.41 -6.86
C VAL A 109 -0.42 -8.26 -8.27
N SER A 110 0.55 -7.39 -8.48
CA SER A 110 1.25 -7.38 -9.77
C SER A 110 2.17 -8.61 -9.91
N GLU A 111 2.22 -9.18 -11.11
CA GLU A 111 3.17 -10.27 -11.39
C GLU A 111 4.61 -9.86 -11.15
N ALA A 112 4.94 -8.61 -11.47
CA ALA A 112 6.30 -8.08 -11.33
C ALA A 112 6.72 -8.03 -9.86
N ASP A 113 5.88 -7.55 -8.96
CA ASP A 113 6.18 -7.50 -7.54
C ASP A 113 6.18 -8.89 -6.91
N LEU A 114 5.23 -9.77 -7.29
CA LEU A 114 5.19 -11.15 -6.82
C LEU A 114 6.49 -11.91 -7.16
N LYS A 115 6.99 -11.74 -8.39
CA LYS A 115 8.27 -12.33 -8.80
C LYS A 115 9.45 -11.77 -8.00
N GLU A 116 9.48 -10.44 -7.80
CA GLU A 116 10.54 -9.79 -7.03
C GLU A 116 10.52 -10.26 -5.58
N ALA A 117 9.36 -10.32 -4.94
CA ALA A 117 9.23 -10.76 -3.55
C ALA A 117 9.80 -12.17 -3.35
N TYR A 118 9.37 -13.15 -4.16
CA TYR A 118 9.90 -14.51 -4.06
C TYR A 118 11.38 -14.59 -4.44
N PHE A 119 11.81 -13.90 -5.49
CA PHE A 119 13.22 -13.89 -5.90
C PHE A 119 14.10 -13.31 -4.80
N SER A 120 13.75 -12.18 -4.23
CA SER A 120 14.52 -11.50 -3.19
C SER A 120 14.68 -12.35 -1.93
N VAL A 121 13.60 -12.95 -1.43
CA VAL A 121 13.67 -13.81 -0.23
C VAL A 121 14.43 -15.12 -0.50
N MET A 122 14.27 -15.71 -1.67
CA MET A 122 14.96 -16.97 -2.03
C MET A 122 16.43 -16.80 -2.32
N THR A 123 16.87 -15.60 -2.70
CA THR A 123 18.29 -15.28 -2.94
C THR A 123 19.00 -14.69 -1.72
N GLY A 124 18.29 -14.51 -0.59
CA GLY A 124 18.87 -14.00 0.66
C GLY A 124 19.04 -12.48 0.70
N ASN A 125 18.37 -11.74 -0.18
CA ASN A 125 18.36 -10.28 -0.22
C ASN A 125 16.91 -9.74 -0.10
N PRO A 126 16.19 -10.04 1.00
CA PRO A 126 14.75 -9.82 1.07
C PRO A 126 14.35 -8.34 1.07
N GLY A 127 15.23 -7.41 1.45
CA GLY A 127 14.83 -6.01 1.60
C GLY A 127 13.68 -5.86 2.59
N ALA A 128 12.57 -5.28 2.14
CA ALA A 128 11.35 -5.12 2.93
C ALA A 128 10.34 -6.28 2.75
N TYR A 129 10.68 -7.34 2.01
CA TYR A 129 9.84 -8.52 1.88
C TYR A 129 10.10 -9.51 3.02
N ILE A 130 9.04 -9.92 3.71
CA ILE A 130 9.08 -10.95 4.75
C ILE A 130 8.20 -12.11 4.30
N ARG A 131 8.83 -13.24 3.92
CA ARG A 131 8.12 -14.36 3.30
C ARG A 131 6.91 -14.83 4.12
N THR A 132 7.04 -14.95 5.41
CA THR A 132 5.97 -15.43 6.30
C THR A 132 4.76 -14.49 6.37
N LEU A 133 4.88 -13.25 5.90
CA LEU A 133 3.77 -12.30 5.84
C LEU A 133 2.96 -12.43 4.55
N PHE A 134 3.60 -12.79 3.42
CA PHE A 134 2.89 -12.88 2.14
C PHE A 134 2.69 -14.31 1.62
N ASP A 135 3.42 -15.30 2.14
CA ASP A 135 3.30 -16.72 1.76
C ASP A 135 2.56 -17.47 2.88
N VAL A 136 1.31 -17.06 3.14
CA VAL A 136 0.47 -17.61 4.20
C VAL A 136 -0.34 -18.80 3.72
N GLU A 137 -0.85 -19.62 4.66
CA GLU A 137 -1.59 -20.83 4.35
C GLU A 137 -2.85 -20.53 3.52
N GLY A 138 -3.02 -21.27 2.42
CA GLY A 138 -4.19 -21.19 1.55
C GLY A 138 -4.23 -19.98 0.60
N ILE A 139 -3.18 -19.14 0.59
CA ILE A 139 -3.16 -17.98 -0.29
C ILE A 139 -3.17 -18.39 -1.77
N GLN A 140 -3.99 -17.71 -2.56
CA GLN A 140 -4.02 -17.83 -4.01
C GLN A 140 -3.91 -16.44 -4.62
N PHE A 141 -2.77 -16.22 -5.29
CA PHE A 141 -2.53 -14.97 -6.00
C PHE A 141 -3.17 -14.99 -7.39
N ASN A 142 -3.84 -13.91 -7.73
CA ASN A 142 -4.35 -13.56 -9.05
C ASN A 142 -3.50 -12.41 -9.62
N PRO A 143 -2.34 -12.71 -10.23
CA PRO A 143 -1.42 -11.68 -10.66
C PRO A 143 -1.94 -10.92 -11.86
N ILE A 144 -1.79 -9.58 -11.84
CA ILE A 144 -2.07 -8.71 -12.97
C ILE A 144 -0.78 -8.29 -13.66
N HIS A 145 -0.84 -8.09 -14.99
CA HIS A 145 0.32 -7.78 -15.84
C HIS A 145 0.28 -6.37 -16.40
N GLU A 146 -0.90 -5.77 -16.40
CA GLU A 146 -1.17 -4.46 -16.99
C GLU A 146 -2.31 -3.75 -16.27
N THR A 147 -2.60 -2.52 -16.67
CA THR A 147 -3.77 -1.80 -16.18
C THR A 147 -5.04 -2.63 -16.39
N THR A 148 -5.73 -2.90 -15.29
CA THR A 148 -6.86 -3.83 -15.23
C THR A 148 -8.10 -3.13 -14.72
N LYS A 149 -9.14 -3.08 -15.52
CA LYS A 149 -10.44 -2.54 -15.13
C LYS A 149 -11.25 -3.64 -14.44
N LEU A 150 -11.54 -3.48 -13.16
CA LEU A 150 -12.35 -4.41 -12.37
C LEU A 150 -13.84 -4.11 -12.48
N ALA A 151 -14.20 -2.83 -12.56
CA ALA A 151 -15.55 -2.33 -12.77
C ALA A 151 -15.46 -0.98 -13.50
N ASP A 152 -16.60 -0.39 -13.87
CA ASP A 152 -16.61 0.89 -14.57
C ASP A 152 -16.04 2.03 -13.73
N ASP A 153 -16.11 1.90 -12.43
CA ASP A 153 -15.69 2.86 -11.41
C ASP A 153 -14.42 2.43 -10.65
N LEU A 154 -13.82 1.27 -10.97
CA LEU A 154 -12.60 0.77 -10.31
C LEU A 154 -11.59 0.22 -11.33
N THR A 155 -10.45 0.88 -11.41
CA THR A 155 -9.32 0.47 -12.26
C THR A 155 -8.04 0.35 -11.44
N LEU A 156 -7.31 -0.75 -11.65
CA LEU A 156 -5.96 -0.98 -11.12
C LEU A 156 -4.94 -0.58 -12.18
N PHE A 157 -3.90 0.16 -11.78
CA PHE A 157 -2.80 0.48 -12.69
C PHE A 157 -1.45 0.14 -12.05
N ILE A 158 -0.51 -0.36 -12.86
CA ILE A 158 0.79 -0.79 -12.38
C ILE A 158 1.80 0.34 -12.51
N GLN A 159 2.57 0.56 -11.48
CA GLN A 159 3.66 1.54 -11.38
C GLN A 159 4.98 0.81 -11.13
N LYS A 160 6.10 1.36 -11.58
CA LYS A 160 7.42 0.71 -11.53
C LYS A 160 8.42 1.36 -10.58
N SER A 161 8.00 2.33 -9.79
CA SER A 161 8.85 2.94 -8.77
C SER A 161 8.62 2.26 -7.43
N HIS A 162 9.59 2.29 -6.52
CA HIS A 162 9.59 1.64 -5.22
C HIS A 162 9.78 0.12 -5.32
N THR A 163 8.88 -0.59 -5.99
CA THR A 163 9.06 -1.99 -6.44
C THR A 163 8.84 -2.09 -7.95
N PRO A 164 9.17 -3.23 -8.60
CA PRO A 164 8.94 -3.38 -10.04
C PRO A 164 7.47 -3.30 -10.47
N GLY A 165 6.54 -3.35 -9.51
CA GLY A 165 5.13 -3.39 -9.84
C GLY A 165 4.19 -3.03 -8.70
N VAL A 166 4.20 -1.78 -8.25
CA VAL A 166 3.20 -1.30 -7.29
C VAL A 166 1.85 -1.10 -7.99
N ILE A 167 0.78 -1.65 -7.44
CA ILE A 167 -0.59 -1.40 -7.92
C ILE A 167 -1.09 -0.09 -7.29
N GLY A 168 -1.48 0.86 -8.13
CA GLY A 168 -2.31 1.99 -7.74
C GLY A 168 -3.77 1.77 -8.09
N LEU A 169 -4.67 2.55 -7.50
CA LEU A 169 -6.11 2.52 -7.77
C LEU A 169 -6.57 3.81 -8.42
N ILE A 170 -7.51 3.70 -9.37
CA ILE A 170 -8.37 4.80 -9.82
C ILE A 170 -9.78 4.38 -9.43
N LEU A 171 -10.39 5.14 -8.54
CA LEU A 171 -11.73 4.89 -8.00
C LEU A 171 -12.62 6.09 -8.29
N HIS A 172 -13.77 5.87 -8.91
CA HIS A 172 -14.80 6.88 -9.05
C HIS A 172 -15.80 6.74 -7.92
N THR A 173 -16.01 7.82 -7.18
CA THR A 173 -17.00 7.90 -6.09
C THR A 173 -18.18 8.77 -6.50
N GLU A 174 -19.34 8.53 -5.88
CA GLU A 174 -20.59 9.21 -6.26
C GLU A 174 -20.55 10.70 -5.92
N ASN A 175 -20.05 11.05 -4.73
CA ASN A 175 -20.12 12.41 -4.20
C ASN A 175 -18.77 13.13 -4.09
N HIS A 176 -17.65 12.40 -4.23
CA HIS A 176 -16.30 12.96 -4.05
C HIS A 176 -15.45 12.93 -5.32
N GLY A 177 -16.04 12.52 -6.46
CA GLY A 177 -15.33 12.45 -7.75
C GLY A 177 -14.33 11.30 -7.84
N ASN A 178 -13.29 11.48 -8.64
CA ASN A 178 -12.28 10.45 -8.82
C ASN A 178 -11.18 10.55 -7.77
N ILE A 179 -10.73 9.39 -7.29
CA ILE A 179 -9.63 9.24 -6.33
C ILE A 179 -8.57 8.37 -6.97
N ILE A 180 -7.31 8.78 -6.88
CA ILE A 180 -6.17 7.98 -7.28
C ILE A 180 -5.33 7.68 -6.05
N ALA A 181 -5.27 6.40 -5.64
CA ALA A 181 -4.35 5.95 -4.61
C ALA A 181 -3.01 5.55 -5.26
N THR A 182 -1.93 6.20 -4.84
CA THR A 182 -0.59 6.02 -5.41
C THR A 182 0.22 4.94 -4.70
N SER A 183 -0.18 4.55 -3.49
CA SER A 183 0.64 3.71 -2.61
C SER A 183 2.07 4.26 -2.48
N ASP A 184 3.06 3.41 -2.40
CA ASP A 184 4.45 3.75 -2.11
C ASP A 184 5.24 4.32 -3.28
N THR A 185 4.64 4.43 -4.44
CA THR A 185 5.30 5.12 -5.55
C THR A 185 5.44 6.62 -5.32
N VAL A 186 4.54 7.19 -4.50
CA VAL A 186 4.63 8.55 -3.97
C VAL A 186 4.11 8.54 -2.54
N TYR A 187 4.98 8.74 -1.56
CA TYR A 187 4.65 8.57 -0.15
C TYR A 187 3.76 9.67 0.43
N THR A 188 3.98 10.93 0.04
CA THR A 188 3.32 12.09 0.66
C THR A 188 2.95 13.16 -0.38
N ALA A 189 2.00 14.02 -0.02
CA ALA A 189 1.67 15.21 -0.79
C ALA A 189 2.89 16.13 -1.00
N GLN A 190 3.80 16.19 -0.01
CA GLN A 190 5.04 16.94 -0.15
C GLN A 190 5.95 16.30 -1.20
N SER A 191 6.15 14.96 -1.15
CA SER A 191 6.92 14.22 -2.14
C SER A 191 6.42 14.48 -3.56
N TYR A 192 5.10 14.47 -3.75
CA TYR A 192 4.47 14.75 -5.03
C TYR A 192 4.69 16.19 -5.50
N ARG A 193 4.32 17.17 -4.68
CA ARG A 193 4.37 18.60 -5.02
C ARG A 193 5.78 19.08 -5.29
N ASP A 194 6.73 18.70 -4.43
CA ASP A 194 8.10 19.18 -4.46
C ASP A 194 9.01 18.23 -5.27
N GLN A 195 8.44 17.15 -5.82
CA GLN A 195 9.11 16.10 -6.61
C GLN A 195 10.33 15.52 -5.87
N LEU A 196 10.12 15.17 -4.60
CA LEU A 196 11.14 14.60 -3.74
C LEU A 196 11.05 13.07 -3.76
N PRO A 197 12.03 12.35 -4.33
CA PRO A 197 12.04 10.90 -4.33
C PRO A 197 12.21 10.32 -2.92
N PRO A 198 11.93 9.03 -2.69
CA PRO A 198 12.26 8.35 -1.45
C PRO A 198 13.75 8.50 -1.12
N GLY A 199 14.06 8.73 0.16
CA GLY A 199 15.43 8.85 0.64
C GLY A 199 15.98 7.55 1.23
N GLY A 200 17.19 7.64 1.78
CA GLY A 200 17.86 6.53 2.45
C GLY A 200 18.11 5.33 1.54
N THR A 201 17.87 4.14 2.06
CA THR A 201 18.10 2.87 1.33
C THR A 201 17.02 2.54 0.31
N ILE A 202 15.90 3.25 0.32
CA ILE A 202 14.74 3.00 -0.56
C ILE A 202 14.96 3.61 -1.95
N ASN A 203 15.86 4.59 -2.07
CA ASN A 203 16.10 5.32 -3.31
C ASN A 203 16.91 4.52 -4.34
N LYS A 204 16.39 3.37 -4.78
CA LYS A 204 17.03 2.54 -5.82
C LYS A 204 16.57 2.88 -7.24
N THR A 205 15.49 3.65 -7.39
CA THR A 205 14.77 3.84 -8.67
C THR A 205 14.38 5.29 -8.90
N THR A 206 15.33 6.23 -8.71
CA THR A 206 15.06 7.67 -8.78
C THR A 206 14.51 8.12 -10.14
N ASP A 207 15.04 7.58 -11.26
CA ASP A 207 14.55 7.95 -12.59
C ASP A 207 13.10 7.46 -12.77
N GLU A 208 12.79 6.25 -12.33
CA GLU A 208 11.44 5.68 -12.36
C GLU A 208 10.46 6.46 -11.48
N PHE A 209 10.94 7.04 -10.37
CA PHE A 209 10.13 7.95 -9.55
C PHE A 209 9.66 9.17 -10.36
N PHE A 210 10.55 9.84 -11.07
CA PHE A 210 10.18 11.01 -11.88
C PHE A 210 9.27 10.66 -13.06
N GLU A 211 9.47 9.50 -13.69
CA GLU A 211 8.56 8.98 -14.72
C GLU A 211 7.17 8.74 -14.16
N ASN A 212 7.08 8.16 -12.94
CA ASN A 212 5.80 7.96 -12.27
C ASN A 212 5.13 9.26 -11.85
N ILE A 213 5.86 10.23 -11.34
CA ILE A 213 5.29 11.55 -11.04
C ILE A 213 4.62 12.14 -12.29
N GLN A 214 5.28 12.10 -13.44
CA GLN A 214 4.70 12.60 -14.70
C GLN A 214 3.44 11.81 -15.09
N ARG A 215 3.46 10.49 -14.91
CA ARG A 215 2.30 9.63 -15.19
C ARG A 215 1.14 9.94 -14.27
N ILE A 216 1.39 10.08 -12.96
CA ILE A 216 0.37 10.40 -11.96
C ILE A 216 -0.23 11.78 -12.26
N GLN A 217 0.60 12.79 -12.60
CA GLN A 217 0.12 14.11 -12.99
C GLN A 217 -0.79 14.06 -14.25
N ALA A 218 -0.46 13.20 -15.20
CA ALA A 218 -1.30 13.00 -16.38
C ALA A 218 -2.65 12.35 -16.01
N LEU A 219 -2.64 11.32 -15.18
CA LEU A 219 -3.86 10.64 -14.68
C LEU A 219 -4.70 11.57 -13.79
N GLU A 220 -4.10 12.32 -12.87
CA GLU A 220 -4.77 13.32 -12.05
C GLU A 220 -5.56 14.31 -12.90
N LYS A 221 -4.92 14.83 -13.97
CA LYS A 221 -5.55 15.76 -14.91
C LYS A 221 -6.61 15.09 -15.78
N GLU A 222 -6.35 13.87 -16.27
CA GLU A 222 -7.28 13.11 -17.12
C GLU A 222 -8.59 12.81 -16.40
N TYR A 223 -8.48 12.39 -15.15
CA TYR A 223 -9.62 11.98 -14.33
C TYR A 223 -10.19 13.11 -13.47
N ASP A 224 -9.58 14.29 -13.44
CA ASP A 224 -9.89 15.36 -12.47
C ASP A 224 -9.92 14.80 -11.04
N ALA A 225 -8.87 14.09 -10.68
CA ALA A 225 -8.85 13.23 -9.49
C ALA A 225 -8.19 13.88 -8.29
N THR A 226 -8.63 13.48 -7.09
CA THR A 226 -7.89 13.72 -5.84
C THR A 226 -6.91 12.60 -5.60
N LEU A 227 -5.64 12.92 -5.29
CA LEU A 227 -4.62 11.92 -4.98
C LEU A 227 -4.67 11.51 -3.51
N LEU A 228 -4.50 10.22 -3.26
CA LEU A 228 -4.34 9.63 -1.94
C LEU A 228 -2.95 8.96 -1.86
N PHE A 229 -2.15 9.41 -0.89
CA PHE A 229 -0.77 8.96 -0.70
C PHE A 229 -0.66 7.90 0.40
N GLY A 230 0.27 6.96 0.24
CA GLY A 230 0.37 5.79 1.13
C GLY A 230 0.83 6.10 2.55
N HIS A 231 1.62 7.16 2.75
CA HIS A 231 2.31 7.43 4.00
C HIS A 231 2.15 8.87 4.52
N ASP A 232 1.15 9.61 4.05
CA ASP A 232 0.88 10.99 4.45
C ASP A 232 -0.08 11.03 5.64
N ILE A 233 0.47 11.17 6.86
CA ILE A 233 -0.32 11.15 8.10
C ILE A 233 -1.37 12.27 8.16
N ASP A 234 -1.04 13.47 7.64
CA ASP A 234 -1.94 14.60 7.68
C ASP A 234 -3.15 14.35 6.76
N GLN A 235 -2.87 13.87 5.55
CA GLN A 235 -3.91 13.53 4.59
C GLN A 235 -4.79 12.38 5.10
N ILE A 236 -4.19 11.30 5.60
CA ILE A 236 -4.93 10.13 6.11
C ILE A 236 -5.81 10.53 7.30
N THR A 237 -5.28 11.34 8.22
CA THR A 237 -6.06 11.84 9.35
C THR A 237 -7.27 12.68 8.91
N ASP A 238 -7.11 13.50 7.88
CA ASP A 238 -8.20 14.30 7.33
C ASP A 238 -9.24 13.47 6.57
N TRP A 239 -8.79 12.43 5.86
CA TRP A 239 -9.69 11.50 5.18
C TRP A 239 -10.47 10.62 6.16
N ALA A 240 -9.82 10.14 7.22
CA ALA A 240 -10.48 9.36 8.26
C ALA A 240 -11.65 10.11 8.92
N LYS A 241 -11.55 11.45 9.09
CA LYS A 241 -12.63 12.30 9.60
C LYS A 241 -13.82 12.41 8.63
N LYS A 242 -13.61 12.22 7.34
CA LYS A 242 -14.62 12.31 6.27
C LYS A 242 -15.18 10.96 5.87
N SER A 243 -14.61 9.86 6.39
CA SER A 243 -15.03 8.49 6.06
C SER A 243 -16.46 8.19 6.59
N PRO A 244 -17.33 7.47 5.85
CA PRO A 244 -17.07 6.97 4.49
C PRO A 244 -17.03 8.09 3.45
N ILE A 245 -16.29 7.83 2.36
CA ILE A 245 -16.23 8.67 1.18
C ILE A 245 -17.00 7.93 0.09
N ASP A 246 -18.06 8.52 -0.40
CA ASP A 246 -19.00 7.96 -1.37
C ASP A 246 -19.20 8.86 -2.61
#